data_8f54a42e172790127ae47b31c21debd3
#
_entry.id   8f54a42e172790127ae47b31c21debd3
#
_cell.length_a   1.000
_cell.length_b   1.000
_cell.length_c   1.000
_cell.angle_alpha   90.00
_cell.angle_beta   90.00
_cell.angle_gamma   90.00
#
_symmetry.space_group_name_H-M   'P 1'
#
loop_
_entity.id
_entity.type
_entity.pdbx_description
1 polymer ?
#
loop_
_entity_poly.entity_id
_entity_poly.type
_entity_poly.pdbx_seq_one_letter_code
_entity_poly.pdbx_strand_id
1 'polypeptide(L)' 'MSYVVDKIGDFNNYHEMHKGTCPNRPKVNDSYLIDGHFENDLEAMEYSKKVHSSLQIRPCLSCMDIPTR' A
#
# COMPACT_ATOMS: atom_id res chain seq x y z
N MET A 1 11.04 -6.80 -3.53
CA MET A 1 10.46 -5.45 -3.39
C MET A 1 9.53 -5.41 -2.20
N SER A 2 9.57 -4.36 -1.41
CA SER A 2 8.67 -4.25 -0.27
C SER A 2 7.77 -3.03 -0.39
N TYR A 3 6.60 -3.16 0.21
CA TYR A 3 5.60 -2.11 0.29
C TYR A 3 5.09 -2.06 1.71
N VAL A 4 4.45 -0.97 2.07
CA VAL A 4 3.81 -0.83 3.38
C VAL A 4 2.41 -0.30 3.19
N VAL A 5 1.50 -0.71 4.08
CA VAL A 5 0.12 -0.22 4.11
C VAL A 5 -0.07 0.46 5.45
N ASP A 6 -0.58 1.68 5.42
CA ASP A 6 -0.83 2.45 6.64
C ASP A 6 -1.90 1.77 7.49
N LYS A 7 -1.60 1.50 8.76
CA LYS A 7 -2.57 0.93 9.69
C LYS A 7 -3.69 1.90 10.01
N ILE A 8 -3.43 3.20 9.90
CA ILE A 8 -4.37 4.24 10.26
C ILE A 8 -5.12 4.66 9.00
N GLY A 9 -6.44 4.54 9.03
CA GLY A 9 -7.28 4.97 7.92
C GLY A 9 -7.37 6.49 7.84
N ASP A 10 -7.58 7.00 6.63
CA ASP A 10 -7.84 8.41 6.43
C ASP A 10 -9.31 8.74 6.76
N PHE A 11 -9.75 9.93 6.41
CA PHE A 11 -11.12 10.40 6.65
C PHE A 11 -12.18 9.44 6.12
N ASN A 12 -11.91 8.81 4.99
CA ASN A 12 -12.83 7.89 4.33
C ASN A 12 -12.53 6.43 4.66
N ASN A 13 -11.67 6.21 5.65
CA ASN A 13 -11.25 4.89 6.09
C ASN A 13 -10.47 4.12 5.02
N TYR A 14 -9.74 4.83 4.17
CA TYR A 14 -8.80 4.22 3.23
C TYR A 14 -7.42 4.13 3.85
N HIS A 15 -6.79 2.99 3.68
CA HIS A 15 -5.44 2.72 4.15
C HIS A 15 -4.50 2.86 2.96
N GLU A 16 -3.64 3.86 3.00
CA GLU A 16 -2.78 4.16 1.86
C GLU A 16 -1.60 3.20 1.79
N MET A 17 -1.34 2.68 0.59
CA MET A 17 -0.22 1.79 0.34
C MET A 17 0.91 2.56 -0.32
N HIS A 18 2.14 2.34 0.17
CA HIS A 18 3.34 3.02 -0.31
C HIS A 18 4.42 2.01 -0.65
N LYS A 19 5.33 2.39 -1.53
CA LYS A 19 6.59 1.64 -1.67
C LYS A 19 7.39 1.77 -0.38
N GLY A 20 8.20 0.77 -0.08
CA GLY A 20 9.04 0.79 1.11
C GLY A 20 10.04 1.94 1.14
N THR A 21 10.32 2.55 0.00
CA THR A 21 11.23 3.70 -0.13
C THR A 21 10.52 5.04 -0.22
N CYS A 22 9.19 5.05 -0.18
CA CYS A 22 8.42 6.28 -0.32
C CYS A 22 8.67 7.22 0.87
N PRO A 23 8.99 8.50 0.64
CA PRO A 23 9.23 9.44 1.74
C PRO A 23 7.97 9.73 2.55
N ASN A 24 6.80 9.46 1.98
CA ASN A 24 5.52 9.68 2.67
C ASN A 24 5.02 8.44 3.41
N ARG A 25 5.80 7.38 3.47
CA ARG A 25 5.39 6.16 4.14
C ARG A 25 5.21 6.38 5.64
N PRO A 26 4.28 5.65 6.28
CA PRO A 26 4.12 5.73 7.72
C PRO A 26 5.30 5.09 8.44
N LYS A 27 5.37 5.30 9.75
CA LYS A 27 6.38 4.66 10.59
C LYS A 27 6.16 3.16 10.61
N VAL A 28 7.22 2.42 10.88
CA VAL A 28 7.18 0.95 10.91
C VAL A 28 6.07 0.44 11.84
N ASN A 29 5.93 1.05 13.02
CA ASN A 29 4.92 0.62 13.99
C ASN A 29 3.49 0.94 13.54
N ASP A 30 3.33 1.82 12.57
CA ASP A 30 2.03 2.24 12.07
C ASP A 30 1.74 1.68 10.68
N SER A 31 2.47 0.64 10.29
CA SER A 31 2.32 0.07 8.95
C SER A 31 2.30 -1.46 8.98
N TYR A 32 1.63 -2.03 7.97
CA TYR A 32 1.71 -3.46 7.67
C TYR A 32 2.73 -3.63 6.55
N LEU A 33 3.67 -4.52 6.74
CA LEU A 33 4.67 -4.83 5.71
C LEU A 33 4.06 -5.76 4.66
N ILE A 34 4.21 -5.40 3.40
CA ILE A 34 3.87 -6.25 2.26
C ILE A 34 5.16 -6.56 1.52
N ASP A 35 5.58 -7.80 1.57
CA ASP A 35 6.85 -8.22 0.98
C ASP A 35 6.64 -9.37 0.01
N GLY A 36 7.39 -9.36 -1.08
CA GLY A 36 7.30 -10.41 -2.09
C GLY A 36 7.87 -9.96 -3.43
N HIS A 37 7.73 -10.83 -4.41
CA HIS A 37 8.15 -10.56 -5.78
C HIS A 37 6.93 -10.20 -6.61
N PHE A 38 6.82 -8.94 -6.99
CA PHE A 38 5.72 -8.44 -7.81
C PHE A 38 6.29 -7.85 -9.10
N GLU A 39 5.61 -8.07 -10.19
CA GLU A 39 6.04 -7.55 -11.49
C GLU A 39 5.81 -6.04 -11.60
N ASN A 40 4.81 -5.54 -10.89
CA ASN A 40 4.47 -4.12 -10.91
C ASN A 40 3.69 -3.76 -9.63
N ASP A 41 3.41 -2.48 -9.48
CA ASP A 41 2.72 -1.98 -8.29
C ASP A 41 1.28 -2.46 -8.22
N LEU A 42 0.62 -2.62 -9.36
CA LEU A 42 -0.75 -3.11 -9.41
C LEU A 42 -0.86 -4.52 -8.82
N GLU A 43 0.08 -5.40 -9.17
CA GLU A 43 0.11 -6.76 -8.66
C GLU A 43 0.31 -6.78 -7.15
N ALA A 44 1.22 -5.93 -6.64
CA ALA A 44 1.44 -5.79 -5.21
C ALA A 44 0.18 -5.32 -4.49
N MET A 45 -0.54 -4.38 -5.10
CA MET A 45 -1.77 -3.85 -4.53
C MET A 45 -2.88 -4.90 -4.47
N GLU A 46 -3.02 -5.67 -5.54
CA GLU A 46 -4.01 -6.76 -5.58
C GLU A 46 -3.71 -7.81 -4.52
N TYR A 47 -2.45 -8.15 -4.34
CA TYR A 47 -2.02 -9.05 -3.27
C TYR A 47 -2.37 -8.49 -1.90
N SER A 48 -2.09 -7.21 -1.68
CA SER A 48 -2.38 -6.55 -0.41
C SER A 48 -3.86 -6.57 -0.08
N LYS A 49 -4.71 -6.36 -1.07
CA LYS A 49 -6.17 -6.40 -0.90
C LYS A 49 -6.66 -7.80 -0.53
N LYS A 50 -5.98 -8.83 -0.97
CA LYS A 50 -6.32 -10.21 -0.59
C LYS A 50 -5.89 -10.52 0.83
N VAL A 51 -4.68 -10.12 1.21
CA VAL A 51 -4.12 -10.38 2.54
C VAL A 51 -4.87 -9.61 3.62
N HIS A 52 -5.22 -8.37 3.31
CA HIS A 52 -5.93 -7.49 4.22
C HIS A 52 -7.33 -7.17 3.67
N SER A 53 -8.12 -8.21 3.48
CA SER A 53 -9.42 -8.08 2.81
C SER A 53 -10.42 -7.20 3.56
N SER A 54 -10.22 -6.98 4.85
CA SER A 54 -11.09 -6.10 5.65
C SER A 54 -10.73 -4.62 5.50
N LEU A 55 -9.60 -4.31 4.90
CA LEU A 55 -9.14 -2.93 4.73
C LEU A 55 -9.50 -2.40 3.35
N GLN A 56 -9.86 -1.12 3.29
CA GLN A 56 -9.98 -0.42 2.02
C GLN A 56 -8.61 0.17 1.71
N ILE A 57 -7.91 -0.42 0.75
CA ILE A 57 -6.55 -0.02 0.40
C ILE A 57 -6.57 0.79 -0.89
N ARG A 58 -5.84 1.91 -0.89
CA ARG A 58 -5.62 2.72 -2.09
C ARG A 58 -4.14 3.03 -2.24
N PRO A 59 -3.66 3.26 -3.48
CA PRO A 59 -2.25 3.53 -3.71
C PRO A 59 -1.88 4.97 -3.36
N CYS A 60 -0.64 5.16 -2.92
CA CYS A 60 -0.05 6.49 -2.84
C CYS A 60 0.31 6.93 -4.26
N LEU A 61 -0.35 7.98 -4.73
CA LEU A 61 -0.14 8.45 -6.11
C LEU A 61 1.23 9.08 -6.32
N SER A 62 1.94 9.40 -5.24
CA SER A 62 3.28 9.97 -5.34
C SER A 62 4.36 8.94 -5.61
N CYS A 63 4.18 7.70 -5.17
CA CYS A 63 5.23 6.68 -5.29
C CYS A 63 4.81 5.43 -6.04
N MET A 64 3.53 5.13 -6.13
CA MET A 64 3.08 3.93 -6.81
C MET A 64 2.58 4.26 -8.21
N ASP A 65 2.99 3.42 -9.16
CA ASP A 65 2.62 3.56 -10.57
C ASP A 65 1.47 2.62 -10.87
N ILE A 66 0.26 3.07 -10.57
CA ILE A 66 -0.97 2.31 -10.80
C ILE A 66 -1.71 2.95 -11.97
N PRO A 67 -2.02 2.18 -13.02
CA PRO A 67 -2.81 2.71 -14.12
C PRO A 67 -4.18 3.18 -13.62
N THR A 68 -4.55 4.40 -13.98
CA THR A 68 -5.86 4.95 -13.66
C THR A 68 -6.69 5.11 -14.92
N ARG A 69 -7.98 5.06 -14.77
CA ARG A 69 -8.90 5.23 -15.90
C ARG A 69 -9.80 6.41 -15.67
#